data_450148a37b8bac78a2481520104d8ff3
#
_entry.id   450148a37b8bac78a2481520104d8ff3
#
_cell.length_a   1.000
_cell.length_b   1.000
_cell.length_c   1.000
_cell.angle_alpha   90.00
_cell.angle_beta   90.00
_cell.angle_gamma   90.00
#
_symmetry.space_group_name_H-M   'P 1'
#
loop_
_entity.id
_entity.type
_entity.pdbx_description
1 polymer ?
#
loop_
_entity_poly.entity_id
_entity_poly.type
_entity_poly.pdbx_seq_one_letter_code
_entity_poly.pdbx_strand_id
1 'polypeptide(L)'
;MTTVTSAPLVRAINWNIIEDDKDLEVWNRLTSNFWLPEKVPLSNDIPAWQALSPMEQQLTIRVFTGLTLLDTIQNTAGAPALMNDALTPHEEAVMSNISFMEAVHARSYSSIFSTLCQTKDVDAAYAWSEENAPLQRKAELMLEYYRADEPLKKKIASVFLESFLFYSGFWLPMYFSSRGKLTNTADLIRLIIRDEAVHGYYIGYKY
;
A
#
# COMPACT_ATOMS: atom_id res chain seq x y z
N MET A 1 -31.63 -36.55 -14.26
CA MET A 1 -32.09 -35.38 -13.48
C MET A 1 -30.99 -34.36 -13.56
N THR A 2 -31.15 -33.33 -14.38
CA THR A 2 -30.23 -32.21 -14.51
C THR A 2 -30.46 -31.31 -13.31
N THR A 3 -29.54 -31.27 -12.36
CA THR A 3 -29.52 -30.28 -11.29
C THR A 3 -29.32 -28.91 -11.91
N VAL A 4 -30.40 -28.13 -11.99
CA VAL A 4 -30.31 -26.70 -12.29
C VAL A 4 -29.66 -26.06 -11.06
N THR A 5 -28.36 -25.80 -11.12
CA THR A 5 -27.71 -24.94 -10.14
C THR A 5 -28.24 -23.53 -10.39
N SER A 6 -29.13 -23.07 -9.51
CA SER A 6 -29.56 -21.66 -9.52
C SER A 6 -28.30 -20.77 -9.35
N ALA A 7 -28.18 -19.73 -10.16
CA ALA A 7 -27.12 -18.73 -9.97
C ALA A 7 -27.18 -18.21 -8.51
N PRO A 8 -26.03 -17.93 -7.88
CA PRO A 8 -25.99 -17.43 -6.52
C PRO A 8 -26.82 -16.13 -6.42
N LEU A 9 -27.65 -16.04 -5.37
CA LEU A 9 -28.47 -14.87 -5.14
C LEU A 9 -27.60 -13.67 -4.78
N VAL A 10 -27.58 -12.65 -5.65
CA VAL A 10 -26.88 -11.39 -5.37
C VAL A 10 -27.72 -10.57 -4.38
N ARG A 11 -27.11 -10.19 -3.25
CA ARG A 11 -27.78 -9.41 -2.19
C ARG A 11 -27.13 -8.05 -2.04
N ALA A 12 -27.93 -7.03 -1.72
CA ALA A 12 -27.42 -5.74 -1.31
C ALA A 12 -26.74 -5.84 0.07
N ILE A 13 -25.62 -5.12 0.25
CA ILE A 13 -24.98 -5.00 1.56
C ILE A 13 -25.92 -4.27 2.54
N ASN A 14 -26.06 -4.80 3.73
CA ASN A 14 -26.91 -4.22 4.77
C ASN A 14 -26.10 -3.83 6.01
N TRP A 15 -25.70 -2.57 6.09
CA TRP A 15 -24.91 -2.02 7.20
C TRP A 15 -25.68 -1.91 8.53
N ASN A 16 -26.97 -2.29 8.58
CA ASN A 16 -27.73 -2.39 9.83
C ASN A 16 -27.66 -3.80 10.45
N ILE A 17 -27.15 -4.79 9.71
CA ILE A 17 -26.99 -6.17 10.17
C ILE A 17 -25.57 -6.60 9.79
N ILE A 18 -24.67 -6.56 10.74
CA ILE A 18 -23.24 -6.81 10.55
C ILE A 18 -22.90 -8.12 11.24
N GLU A 19 -22.24 -9.03 10.53
CA GLU A 19 -21.86 -10.35 11.05
C GLU A 19 -20.62 -10.28 11.96
N ASP A 20 -19.71 -9.33 11.67
CA ASP A 20 -18.49 -9.08 12.42
C ASP A 20 -18.33 -7.57 12.67
N ASP A 21 -18.53 -7.15 13.92
CA ASP A 21 -18.44 -5.73 14.32
C ASP A 21 -17.06 -5.10 13.98
N LYS A 22 -16.04 -5.93 13.84
CA LYS A 22 -14.71 -5.46 13.44
C LYS A 22 -14.69 -4.89 12.03
N ASP A 23 -15.51 -5.39 11.13
CA ASP A 23 -15.63 -4.87 9.77
C ASP A 23 -16.13 -3.42 9.79
N LEU A 24 -17.15 -3.11 10.62
CA LEU A 24 -17.64 -1.75 10.77
C LEU A 24 -16.61 -0.83 11.47
N GLU A 25 -15.96 -1.32 12.53
CA GLU A 25 -14.94 -0.57 13.25
C GLU A 25 -13.82 -0.14 12.31
N VAL A 26 -13.30 -1.09 11.52
CA VAL A 26 -12.19 -0.83 10.61
C VAL A 26 -12.64 0.02 9.41
N TRP A 27 -13.83 -0.25 8.84
CA TRP A 27 -14.41 0.61 7.81
C TRP A 27 -14.50 2.07 8.25
N ASN A 28 -15.03 2.32 9.43
CA ASN A 28 -15.15 3.68 9.98
C ASN A 28 -13.78 4.31 10.20
N ARG A 29 -12.80 3.54 10.66
CA ARG A 29 -11.44 4.03 10.87
C ARG A 29 -10.75 4.39 9.57
N LEU A 30 -10.80 3.54 8.55
CA LEU A 30 -10.21 3.80 7.23
C LEU A 30 -10.85 5.01 6.54
N THR A 31 -12.18 5.08 6.53
CA THR A 31 -12.91 6.18 5.91
C THR A 31 -12.69 7.52 6.63
N SER A 32 -12.62 7.53 7.96
CA SER A 32 -12.31 8.75 8.73
C SER A 32 -10.86 9.19 8.57
N ASN A 33 -9.97 8.27 8.26
CA ASN A 33 -8.56 8.55 8.02
C ASN A 33 -8.24 8.98 6.58
N PHE A 34 -9.23 9.05 5.70
CA PHE A 34 -9.02 9.34 4.28
C PHE A 34 -8.22 10.63 4.04
N TRP A 35 -7.26 10.54 3.14
CA TRP A 35 -6.38 11.65 2.74
C TRP A 35 -5.93 11.53 1.29
N LEU A 36 -5.39 12.59 0.74
CA LEU A 36 -4.78 12.63 -0.59
C LEU A 36 -3.43 13.35 -0.51
N PRO A 37 -2.44 12.97 -1.32
CA PRO A 37 -1.08 13.51 -1.27
C PRO A 37 -1.01 15.02 -1.53
N GLU A 38 -1.95 15.58 -2.26
CA GLU A 38 -2.03 17.02 -2.56
C GLU A 38 -2.23 17.90 -1.31
N LYS A 39 -2.59 17.30 -0.18
CA LYS A 39 -2.73 18.03 1.09
C LYS A 39 -1.41 18.26 1.81
N VAL A 40 -0.34 17.58 1.39
CA VAL A 40 0.99 17.73 1.98
C VAL A 40 1.83 18.68 1.12
N PRO A 41 2.38 19.77 1.67
CA PRO A 41 3.12 20.79 0.91
C PRO A 41 4.56 20.32 0.63
N LEU A 42 4.73 19.33 -0.24
CA LEU A 42 6.01 18.70 -0.58
C LEU A 42 7.05 19.70 -1.12
N SER A 43 6.60 20.80 -1.74
CA SER A 43 7.51 21.84 -2.26
C SER A 43 8.38 22.50 -1.18
N ASN A 44 7.97 22.45 0.09
CA ASN A 44 8.78 22.93 1.20
C ASN A 44 10.07 22.13 1.39
N ASP A 45 10.12 20.90 0.88
CA ASP A 45 11.30 20.04 0.98
C ASP A 45 12.32 20.25 -0.15
N ILE A 46 12.02 21.07 -1.17
CA ILE A 46 12.93 21.31 -2.30
C ILE A 46 14.31 21.78 -1.85
N PRO A 47 14.48 22.75 -0.94
CA PRO A 47 15.81 23.16 -0.49
C PRO A 47 16.57 22.04 0.24
N ALA A 48 15.86 21.25 1.05
CA ALA A 48 16.46 20.10 1.75
C ALA A 48 16.88 19.00 0.77
N TRP A 49 16.05 18.74 -0.25
CA TRP A 49 16.34 17.80 -1.33
C TRP A 49 17.60 18.19 -2.11
N GLN A 50 17.72 19.46 -2.48
CA GLN A 50 18.88 19.99 -3.21
C GLN A 50 20.17 19.96 -2.38
N ALA A 51 20.05 19.97 -1.05
CA ALA A 51 21.18 19.87 -0.13
C ALA A 51 21.62 18.42 0.17
N LEU A 52 20.86 17.41 -0.28
CA LEU A 52 21.28 16.01 -0.19
C LEU A 52 22.43 15.72 -1.16
N SER A 53 23.32 14.83 -0.75
CA SER A 53 24.33 14.29 -1.68
C SER A 53 23.64 13.48 -2.80
N PRO A 54 24.32 13.35 -3.97
CA PRO A 54 23.79 12.51 -5.06
C PRO A 54 23.49 11.07 -4.63
N MET A 55 24.26 10.52 -3.71
CA MET A 55 24.02 9.18 -3.15
C MET A 55 22.73 9.14 -2.32
N GLU A 56 22.52 10.12 -1.44
CA GLU A 56 21.29 10.20 -0.63
C GLU A 56 20.04 10.37 -1.51
N GLN A 57 20.13 11.21 -2.55
CA GLN A 57 19.04 11.38 -3.52
C GLN A 57 18.74 10.06 -4.24
N GLN A 58 19.77 9.40 -4.78
CA GLN A 58 19.59 8.13 -5.49
C GLN A 58 19.03 7.04 -4.58
N LEU A 59 19.54 6.94 -3.35
CA LEU A 59 19.00 5.98 -2.37
C LEU A 59 17.54 6.22 -2.09
N THR A 60 17.14 7.49 -1.88
CA THR A 60 15.75 7.87 -1.61
C THR A 60 14.83 7.50 -2.77
N ILE A 61 15.24 7.84 -4.00
CA ILE A 61 14.47 7.51 -5.20
C ILE A 61 14.29 6.00 -5.32
N ARG A 62 15.35 5.20 -5.16
CA ARG A 62 15.30 3.73 -5.25
C ARG A 62 14.41 3.11 -4.16
N VAL A 63 14.49 3.58 -2.93
CA VAL A 63 13.64 3.11 -1.84
C VAL A 63 12.18 3.39 -2.16
N PHE A 64 11.84 4.60 -2.57
CA PHE A 64 10.46 4.96 -2.91
C PHE A 64 9.94 4.24 -4.15
N THR A 65 10.78 4.02 -5.16
CA THR A 65 10.39 3.19 -6.32
C THR A 65 10.09 1.75 -5.90
N GLY A 66 10.89 1.20 -4.99
CA GLY A 66 10.65 -0.13 -4.42
C GLY A 66 9.35 -0.22 -3.63
N LEU A 67 9.03 0.80 -2.83
CA LEU A 67 7.75 0.91 -2.13
C LEU A 67 6.59 1.02 -3.12
N THR A 68 6.70 1.90 -4.13
CA THR A 68 5.68 2.03 -5.19
C THR A 68 5.35 0.70 -5.86
N LEU A 69 6.36 -0.15 -6.11
CA LEU A 69 6.13 -1.47 -6.70
C LEU A 69 5.31 -2.36 -5.76
N LEU A 70 5.60 -2.34 -4.46
CA LEU A 70 4.88 -3.15 -3.47
C LEU A 70 3.44 -2.68 -3.29
N ASP A 71 3.20 -1.35 -3.19
CA ASP A 71 1.84 -0.78 -3.15
C ASP A 71 1.05 -1.13 -4.42
N THR A 72 1.71 -1.09 -5.58
CA THR A 72 1.08 -1.51 -6.85
C THR A 72 0.64 -2.97 -6.81
N ILE A 73 1.47 -3.85 -6.26
CA ILE A 73 1.12 -5.28 -6.12
C ILE A 73 -0.04 -5.45 -5.13
N GLN A 74 0.00 -4.76 -4.00
CA GLN A 74 -1.06 -4.83 -3.00
C GLN A 74 -2.39 -4.30 -3.55
N ASN A 75 -2.36 -3.16 -4.27
CA ASN A 75 -3.54 -2.61 -4.93
C ASN A 75 -4.12 -3.57 -5.99
N THR A 76 -3.27 -4.07 -6.91
CA THR A 76 -3.75 -4.73 -8.15
C THR A 76 -3.91 -6.24 -8.02
N ALA A 77 -3.25 -6.87 -7.05
CA ALA A 77 -3.26 -8.31 -6.85
C ALA A 77 -3.61 -8.72 -5.41
N GLY A 78 -2.99 -8.11 -4.40
CA GLY A 78 -3.12 -8.53 -3.01
C GLY A 78 -4.51 -8.30 -2.45
N ALA A 79 -4.92 -7.04 -2.29
CA ALA A 79 -6.24 -6.71 -1.75
C ALA A 79 -7.40 -7.30 -2.59
N PRO A 80 -7.34 -7.32 -3.95
CA PRO A 80 -8.32 -8.03 -4.75
C PRO A 80 -8.38 -9.54 -4.48
N ALA A 81 -7.23 -10.20 -4.28
CA ALA A 81 -7.20 -11.63 -3.94
C ALA A 81 -7.83 -11.90 -2.57
N LEU A 82 -7.56 -11.04 -1.58
CA LEU A 82 -8.19 -11.13 -0.25
C LEU A 82 -9.69 -10.82 -0.30
N MET A 83 -10.11 -9.88 -1.15
CA MET A 83 -11.52 -9.55 -1.35
C MET A 83 -12.30 -10.73 -1.93
N ASN A 84 -11.70 -11.48 -2.87
CA ASN A 84 -12.32 -12.70 -3.42
C ASN A 84 -12.46 -13.82 -2.38
N ASP A 85 -11.66 -13.82 -1.34
CA ASP A 85 -11.70 -14.79 -0.25
C ASP A 85 -12.52 -14.29 0.96
N ALA A 86 -13.12 -13.10 0.89
CA ALA A 86 -13.90 -12.52 1.95
C ALA A 86 -15.16 -13.35 2.26
N LEU A 87 -15.51 -13.47 3.54
CA LEU A 87 -16.63 -14.26 3.99
C LEU A 87 -17.95 -13.44 4.06
N THR A 88 -17.83 -12.11 4.13
CA THR A 88 -18.98 -11.21 4.22
C THR A 88 -18.83 -10.04 3.25
N PRO A 89 -19.95 -9.44 2.79
CA PRO A 89 -19.88 -8.24 1.95
C PRO A 89 -19.29 -7.03 2.69
N HIS A 90 -19.29 -7.02 4.02
CA HIS A 90 -18.66 -5.99 4.83
C HIS A 90 -17.13 -6.13 4.81
N GLU A 91 -16.62 -7.37 4.89
CA GLU A 91 -15.19 -7.67 4.69
C GLU A 91 -14.73 -7.26 3.27
N GLU A 92 -15.51 -7.59 2.23
CA GLU A 92 -15.24 -7.13 0.85
C GLU A 92 -15.13 -5.61 0.77
N ALA A 93 -16.05 -4.88 1.42
CA ALA A 93 -16.03 -3.42 1.44
C ALA A 93 -14.75 -2.87 2.09
N VAL A 94 -14.29 -3.45 3.22
CA VAL A 94 -13.04 -3.06 3.85
C VAL A 94 -11.85 -3.33 2.93
N MET A 95 -11.78 -4.51 2.31
CA MET A 95 -10.69 -4.86 1.37
C MET A 95 -10.69 -3.95 0.14
N SER A 96 -11.85 -3.51 -0.35
CA SER A 96 -11.92 -2.56 -1.47
C SER A 96 -11.38 -1.18 -1.08
N ASN A 97 -11.57 -0.74 0.17
CA ASN A 97 -11.00 0.49 0.68
C ASN A 97 -9.47 0.37 0.81
N ILE A 98 -8.96 -0.75 1.34
CA ILE A 98 -7.53 -1.05 1.37
C ILE A 98 -6.94 -0.96 -0.04
N SER A 99 -7.51 -1.68 -1.01
CA SER A 99 -7.06 -1.62 -2.41
C SER A 99 -7.00 -0.19 -2.94
N PHE A 100 -8.01 0.62 -2.69
CA PHE A 100 -8.03 2.02 -3.10
C PHE A 100 -6.92 2.84 -2.45
N MET A 101 -6.69 2.66 -1.15
CA MET A 101 -5.65 3.42 -0.43
C MET A 101 -4.25 3.03 -0.88
N GLU A 102 -3.99 1.78 -1.25
CA GLU A 102 -2.72 1.37 -1.86
C GLU A 102 -2.43 2.11 -3.18
N ALA A 103 -3.47 2.40 -3.98
CA ALA A 103 -3.32 3.26 -5.16
C ALA A 103 -2.98 4.72 -4.77
N VAL A 104 -3.54 5.23 -3.67
CA VAL A 104 -3.20 6.55 -3.12
C VAL A 104 -1.75 6.58 -2.61
N HIS A 105 -1.29 5.49 -1.97
CA HIS A 105 0.10 5.34 -1.51
C HIS A 105 1.07 5.36 -2.71
N ALA A 106 0.84 4.55 -3.73
CA ALA A 106 1.66 4.54 -4.95
C ALA A 106 1.69 5.92 -5.64
N ARG A 107 0.55 6.61 -5.72
CA ARG A 107 0.47 7.98 -6.24
C ARG A 107 1.25 8.99 -5.39
N SER A 108 1.35 8.75 -4.09
CA SER A 108 2.08 9.63 -3.17
C SER A 108 3.56 9.70 -3.50
N TYR A 109 4.19 8.57 -3.83
CA TYR A 109 5.58 8.56 -4.30
C TYR A 109 5.74 9.28 -5.63
N SER A 110 4.80 9.11 -6.55
CA SER A 110 4.79 9.89 -7.79
C SER A 110 4.70 11.40 -7.54
N SER A 111 3.94 11.82 -6.52
CA SER A 111 3.84 13.23 -6.12
C SER A 111 5.15 13.74 -5.52
N ILE A 112 5.86 12.93 -4.72
CA ILE A 112 7.21 13.25 -4.21
C ILE A 112 8.16 13.40 -5.39
N PHE A 113 8.19 12.45 -6.32
CA PHE A 113 9.07 12.47 -7.46
C PHE A 113 8.85 13.69 -8.36
N SER A 114 7.60 13.97 -8.73
CA SER A 114 7.28 15.12 -9.58
C SER A 114 7.59 16.46 -8.92
N THR A 115 7.65 16.52 -7.59
CA THR A 115 7.98 17.73 -6.84
C THR A 115 9.48 17.92 -6.66
N LEU A 116 10.22 16.85 -6.36
CA LEU A 116 11.61 16.94 -5.90
C LEU A 116 12.63 16.53 -6.96
N CYS A 117 12.26 15.64 -7.90
CA CYS A 117 13.21 14.99 -8.79
C CYS A 117 13.10 15.53 -10.23
N GLN A 118 14.18 15.36 -11.02
CA GLN A 118 14.12 15.58 -12.45
C GLN A 118 13.52 14.35 -13.14
N THR A 119 12.76 14.54 -14.22
CA THR A 119 12.09 13.45 -14.96
C THR A 119 13.07 12.33 -15.35
N LYS A 120 14.27 12.67 -15.81
CA LYS A 120 15.29 11.67 -16.17
C LYS A 120 15.70 10.75 -15.01
N ASP A 121 15.71 11.27 -13.77
CA ASP A 121 16.10 10.50 -12.58
C ASP A 121 14.96 9.57 -12.16
N VAL A 122 13.71 10.02 -12.35
CA VAL A 122 12.51 9.21 -12.14
C VAL A 122 12.44 8.08 -13.15
N ASP A 123 12.60 8.37 -14.44
CA ASP A 123 12.60 7.37 -15.51
C ASP A 123 13.70 6.31 -15.29
N ALA A 124 14.88 6.74 -14.91
CA ALA A 124 16.00 5.84 -14.57
C ALA A 124 15.68 4.96 -13.33
N ALA A 125 14.93 5.47 -12.36
CA ALA A 125 14.55 4.70 -11.18
C ALA A 125 13.51 3.62 -11.49
N TYR A 126 12.53 3.93 -12.31
CA TYR A 126 11.56 2.93 -12.77
C TYR A 126 12.22 1.84 -13.63
N ALA A 127 13.07 2.21 -14.60
CA ALA A 127 13.86 1.25 -15.36
C ALA A 127 14.73 0.37 -14.44
N TRP A 128 15.41 0.98 -13.46
CA TRP A 128 16.18 0.23 -12.47
C TRP A 128 15.31 -0.77 -11.68
N SER A 129 14.07 -0.40 -11.33
CA SER A 129 13.19 -1.30 -10.56
C SER A 129 12.79 -2.54 -11.37
N GLU A 130 12.64 -2.41 -12.68
CA GLU A 130 12.34 -3.51 -13.60
C GLU A 130 13.53 -4.46 -13.79
N GLU A 131 14.77 -3.94 -13.71
CA GLU A 131 16.00 -4.68 -13.91
C GLU A 131 16.58 -5.25 -12.60
N ASN A 132 16.15 -4.75 -11.44
CA ASN A 132 16.70 -5.13 -10.15
C ASN A 132 16.21 -6.52 -9.70
N ALA A 133 17.00 -7.55 -9.95
CA ALA A 133 16.64 -8.93 -9.68
C ALA A 133 16.17 -9.20 -8.23
N PRO A 134 16.82 -8.68 -7.15
CA PRO A 134 16.30 -8.85 -5.79
C PRO A 134 14.92 -8.21 -5.56
N LEU A 135 14.66 -7.04 -6.15
CA LEU A 135 13.36 -6.37 -6.04
C LEU A 135 12.28 -7.13 -6.82
N GLN A 136 12.59 -7.56 -8.04
CA GLN A 136 11.69 -8.36 -8.87
C GLN A 136 11.39 -9.72 -8.19
N ARG A 137 12.39 -10.38 -7.60
CA ARG A 137 12.16 -11.63 -6.86
C ARG A 137 11.23 -11.45 -5.65
N LYS A 138 11.34 -10.32 -4.96
CA LYS A 138 10.40 -9.96 -3.87
C LYS A 138 8.97 -9.80 -4.42
N ALA A 139 8.80 -9.10 -5.53
CA ALA A 139 7.52 -8.89 -6.19
C ALA A 139 6.91 -10.24 -6.67
N GLU A 140 7.70 -11.07 -7.33
CA GLU A 140 7.28 -12.41 -7.78
C GLU A 140 6.80 -13.27 -6.62
N LEU A 141 7.54 -13.28 -5.51
CA LEU A 141 7.17 -14.07 -4.32
C LEU A 141 5.80 -13.63 -3.78
N MET A 142 5.53 -12.33 -3.71
CA MET A 142 4.22 -11.82 -3.29
C MET A 142 3.12 -12.25 -4.25
N LEU A 143 3.36 -12.15 -5.55
CA LEU A 143 2.40 -12.57 -6.57
C LEU A 143 2.16 -14.09 -6.56
N GLU A 144 3.18 -14.92 -6.29
CA GLU A 144 3.04 -16.35 -6.09
C GLU A 144 2.03 -16.67 -4.98
N TYR A 145 2.16 -15.99 -3.82
CA TYR A 145 1.22 -16.17 -2.70
C TYR A 145 -0.19 -15.69 -3.04
N TYR A 146 -0.35 -14.53 -3.68
CA TYR A 146 -1.67 -14.00 -4.01
C TYR A 146 -2.42 -14.83 -5.08
N ARG A 147 -1.71 -15.57 -5.90
CA ARG A 147 -2.27 -16.51 -6.90
C ARG A 147 -2.54 -17.91 -6.34
N ALA A 148 -2.10 -18.20 -5.12
CA ALA A 148 -2.34 -19.49 -4.50
C ALA A 148 -3.83 -19.68 -4.17
N ASP A 149 -4.30 -20.93 -4.19
CA ASP A 149 -5.69 -21.27 -3.84
C ASP A 149 -5.93 -21.34 -2.32
N GLU A 150 -4.97 -20.91 -1.51
CA GLU A 150 -5.00 -21.02 -0.06
C GLU A 150 -5.22 -19.63 0.61
N PRO A 151 -6.46 -19.30 1.05
CA PRO A 151 -6.78 -17.98 1.62
C PRO A 151 -5.89 -17.56 2.79
N LEU A 152 -5.53 -18.52 3.67
CA LEU A 152 -4.68 -18.23 4.83
C LEU A 152 -3.26 -17.81 4.42
N LYS A 153 -2.69 -18.41 3.39
CA LYS A 153 -1.37 -18.02 2.87
C LYS A 153 -1.38 -16.61 2.29
N LYS A 154 -2.44 -16.22 1.59
CA LYS A 154 -2.60 -14.87 1.07
C LYS A 154 -2.64 -13.85 2.21
N LYS A 155 -3.42 -14.13 3.27
CA LYS A 155 -3.52 -13.27 4.45
C LYS A 155 -2.17 -13.13 5.17
N ILE A 156 -1.44 -14.24 5.39
CA ILE A 156 -0.09 -14.20 5.98
C ILE A 156 0.86 -13.36 5.12
N ALA A 157 0.88 -13.58 3.81
CA ALA A 157 1.73 -12.82 2.89
C ALA A 157 1.42 -11.32 2.95
N SER A 158 0.13 -10.95 2.93
CA SER A 158 -0.30 -9.57 3.10
C SER A 158 0.13 -8.96 4.43
N VAL A 159 -0.04 -9.66 5.55
CA VAL A 159 0.42 -9.18 6.87
C VAL A 159 1.93 -8.91 6.85
N PHE A 160 2.72 -9.78 6.22
CA PHE A 160 4.16 -9.53 6.05
C PHE A 160 4.46 -8.34 5.15
N LEU A 161 3.70 -8.13 4.09
CA LEU A 161 3.84 -6.96 3.23
C LEU A 161 3.57 -5.68 4.02
N GLU A 162 2.40 -5.58 4.64
CA GLU A 162 1.90 -4.42 5.37
C GLU A 162 2.75 -4.06 6.61
N SER A 163 3.22 -5.08 7.34
CA SER A 163 3.85 -4.89 8.66
C SER A 163 5.38 -4.97 8.63
N PHE A 164 5.99 -5.53 7.58
CA PHE A 164 7.43 -5.78 7.52
C PHE A 164 8.09 -5.22 6.25
N LEU A 165 7.58 -5.58 5.07
CA LEU A 165 8.25 -5.19 3.82
C LEU A 165 8.17 -3.68 3.60
N PHE A 166 7.00 -3.05 3.82
CA PHE A 166 6.85 -1.60 3.73
C PHE A 166 7.70 -0.88 4.77
N TYR A 167 7.69 -1.33 6.02
CA TYR A 167 8.42 -0.68 7.11
C TYR A 167 9.93 -0.63 6.87
N SER A 168 10.49 -1.59 6.14
CA SER A 168 11.90 -1.55 5.77
C SER A 168 12.27 -0.33 4.92
N GLY A 169 11.32 0.16 4.10
CA GLY A 169 11.50 1.37 3.28
C GLY A 169 11.17 2.66 4.05
N PHE A 170 10.20 2.62 4.96
CA PHE A 170 9.77 3.79 5.73
C PHE A 170 10.84 4.32 6.69
N TRP A 171 11.82 3.51 7.04
CA TRP A 171 12.91 3.95 7.90
C TRP A 171 13.67 5.15 7.34
N LEU A 172 13.93 5.18 6.03
CA LEU A 172 14.77 6.22 5.40
C LEU A 172 14.17 7.64 5.52
N PRO A 173 12.90 7.91 5.17
CA PRO A 173 12.30 9.23 5.37
C PRO A 173 12.23 9.62 6.85
N MET A 174 12.00 8.68 7.76
CA MET A 174 12.03 8.95 9.20
C MET A 174 13.44 9.33 9.66
N TYR A 175 14.47 8.69 9.13
CA TYR A 175 15.87 9.04 9.39
C TYR A 175 16.20 10.47 8.94
N PHE A 176 15.77 10.88 7.75
CA PHE A 176 15.97 12.26 7.29
C PHE A 176 15.20 13.26 8.16
N SER A 177 13.95 12.97 8.47
CA SER A 177 13.11 13.82 9.31
C SER A 177 13.69 14.03 10.71
N SER A 178 14.28 13.01 11.31
CA SER A 178 14.95 13.13 12.61
C SER A 178 16.14 14.09 12.60
N ARG A 179 16.62 14.48 11.42
CA ARG A 179 17.70 15.46 11.19
C ARG A 179 17.21 16.77 10.58
N GLY A 180 15.90 17.01 10.63
CA GLY A 180 15.28 18.22 10.07
C GLY A 180 15.32 18.29 8.54
N LYS A 181 15.51 17.16 7.84
CA LYS A 181 15.51 17.08 6.38
C LYS A 181 14.25 16.38 5.89
N LEU A 182 13.70 16.80 4.73
CA LEU A 182 12.55 16.17 4.06
C LEU A 182 11.36 15.92 5.01
N THR A 183 11.04 16.91 5.83
CA THR A 183 10.02 16.78 6.89
C THR A 183 8.63 16.60 6.33
N ASN A 184 8.28 17.30 5.23
CA ASN A 184 6.98 17.15 4.57
C ASN A 184 6.86 15.80 3.85
N THR A 185 7.95 15.34 3.23
CA THR A 185 8.02 13.97 2.68
C THR A 185 7.78 12.95 3.78
N ALA A 186 8.42 13.11 4.95
CA ALA A 186 8.20 12.23 6.09
C ALA A 186 6.77 12.32 6.63
N ASP A 187 6.13 13.48 6.62
CA ASP A 187 4.74 13.63 7.03
C ASP A 187 3.80 12.86 6.09
N LEU A 188 4.06 12.89 4.78
CA LEU A 188 3.34 12.07 3.82
C LEU A 188 3.51 10.58 4.11
N ILE A 189 4.74 10.12 4.36
CA ILE A 189 5.01 8.72 4.71
C ILE A 189 4.36 8.33 6.05
N ARG A 190 4.23 9.22 7.02
CA ARG A 190 3.50 8.96 8.28
C ARG A 190 2.01 8.68 8.04
N LEU A 191 1.40 9.32 7.03
CA LEU A 191 0.02 9.02 6.65
C LEU A 191 -0.08 7.59 6.09
N ILE A 192 0.87 7.18 5.24
CA ILE A 192 0.97 5.81 4.74
C ILE A 192 1.15 4.83 5.91
N ILE A 193 2.16 5.03 6.77
CA ILE A 193 2.41 4.16 7.95
C ILE A 193 1.16 3.98 8.81
N ARG A 194 0.37 5.02 8.99
CA ARG A 194 -0.89 4.95 9.76
C ARG A 194 -1.89 4.01 9.11
N ASP A 195 -2.00 4.05 7.80
CA ASP A 195 -2.92 3.19 7.06
C ASP A 195 -2.41 1.75 7.06
N GLU A 196 -1.12 1.51 6.82
CA GLU A 196 -0.51 0.16 6.86
C GLU A 196 -0.66 -0.51 8.22
N ALA A 197 -0.61 0.27 9.30
CA ALA A 197 -0.86 -0.26 10.64
C ALA A 197 -2.30 -0.79 10.79
N VAL A 198 -3.27 -0.17 10.13
CA VAL A 198 -4.67 -0.63 10.12
C VAL A 198 -4.85 -1.80 9.17
N HIS A 199 -4.25 -1.75 7.97
CA HIS A 199 -4.30 -2.81 6.98
C HIS A 199 -3.75 -4.12 7.54
N GLY A 200 -2.51 -4.10 8.03
CA GLY A 200 -1.86 -5.28 8.62
C GLY A 200 -2.61 -5.84 9.83
N TYR A 201 -3.13 -4.95 10.71
CA TYR A 201 -3.96 -5.37 11.83
C TYR A 201 -5.23 -6.08 11.38
N TYR A 202 -5.98 -5.50 10.44
CA TYR A 202 -7.24 -6.05 10.00
C TYR A 202 -7.08 -7.37 9.24
N ILE A 203 -6.12 -7.44 8.32
CA ILE A 203 -5.84 -8.68 7.58
C ILE A 203 -5.38 -9.79 8.53
N GLY A 204 -4.56 -9.44 9.54
CA GLY A 204 -4.16 -10.37 10.60
C GLY A 204 -5.33 -10.81 11.49
N TYR A 205 -6.29 -9.94 11.76
CA TYR A 205 -7.50 -10.30 12.49
C TYR A 205 -8.37 -11.29 11.69
N LYS A 206 -8.45 -11.12 10.37
CA LYS A 206 -9.21 -11.99 9.47
C LYS A 206 -8.50 -13.34 9.16
N TYR A 207 -7.25 -13.50 9.59
CA TYR A 207 -6.50 -14.78 9.52
C TYR A 207 -7.05 -15.78 10.52
#